data_c0b3065f3cb72954af13ab46a5aab23b
#
_entry.id   c0b3065f3cb72954af13ab46a5aab23b
#
_cell.length_a   1.000
_cell.length_b   1.000
_cell.length_c   1.000
_cell.angle_alpha   90.00
_cell.angle_beta   90.00
_cell.angle_gamma   90.00
#
_symmetry.space_group_name_H-M   'P 1'
#
loop_
_entity.id
_entity.type
_entity.pdbx_description
1 polymer ?
#
loop_
_entity_poly.entity_id
_entity_poly.type
_entity_poly.pdbx_seq_one_letter_code
_entity_poly.pdbx_strand_id
1 'polypeptide(L)'
;MKSYKSLFLMAAFGLMLSGCGDDSGSNASSDDQGNSDGQKYVLSFMMETSQYVGIASLSDDQSKVVKNFVEATNSGSVMYFNGSVYVLAADNAMNSTLSRYEVKDGKMADKASATAKFTGTQSIAMKFVDKNKMYVEQALGDKITALDPTTLKETANIDLSSYIDEENGALSTVPGSAVISGDKMYVCLNQFVDFTNMIAGPRASVAIVNTKTDKVEKVVYSDKVSAVGGMDDMNNTASFVDEKGDVYFYSNASYGFVEGYKEGWVRIKKGESEFDKDWIFRMNEAEYDGKKTNNNHLMVGGTYMGNGKFMGFFGNFEDPTNFNNYEWNFVVVDVYKKTIKKLDLSPTIPWFAPSIHLDADGKSVLVGHADKKGGAIYRYDIASEKVTKEMDVTTGTAYYIVPIKD
;
A
#
# COMPACT_ATOMS: atom_id res chain seq x y z
N MET A 1 21.29 4.71 23.52
CA MET A 1 21.29 4.37 22.09
C MET A 1 21.65 2.90 21.93
N LYS A 2 20.65 2.02 21.78
CA LYS A 2 20.89 0.61 21.44
C LYS A 2 21.06 0.53 19.94
N SER A 3 22.15 -0.10 19.51
CA SER A 3 22.54 -0.26 18.11
C SER A 3 21.53 -1.17 17.39
N TYR A 4 20.66 -0.59 16.57
CA TYR A 4 19.77 -1.32 15.68
C TYR A 4 20.49 -1.61 14.33
N LYS A 5 21.66 -2.24 14.41
CA LYS A 5 22.41 -2.61 13.23
C LYS A 5 21.75 -3.79 12.53
N SER A 6 21.42 -3.62 11.27
CA SER A 6 21.20 -4.66 10.24
C SER A 6 19.82 -5.25 10.02
N LEU A 7 18.70 -4.61 10.31
CA LEU A 7 17.40 -5.27 10.07
C LEU A 7 16.73 -4.95 8.72
N PHE A 8 17.03 -3.84 8.09
CA PHE A 8 16.28 -3.40 6.91
C PHE A 8 16.87 -3.79 5.55
N LEU A 9 18.15 -4.15 5.49
CA LEU A 9 18.73 -4.60 4.22
C LEU A 9 18.37 -6.06 3.85
N MET A 10 17.73 -6.81 4.77
CA MET A 10 17.31 -8.21 4.55
C MET A 10 15.79 -8.39 4.37
N ALA A 11 15.00 -7.35 4.44
CA ALA A 11 13.54 -7.45 4.25
C ALA A 11 13.12 -7.73 2.80
N ALA A 12 14.06 -7.70 1.86
CA ALA A 12 13.82 -8.11 0.47
C ALA A 12 14.12 -9.59 0.19
N PHE A 13 14.67 -10.36 1.15
CA PHE A 13 15.09 -11.74 0.89
C PHE A 13 14.87 -12.67 2.09
N GLY A 14 14.06 -13.68 1.88
CA GLY A 14 14.19 -14.96 2.57
C GLY A 14 13.23 -15.23 3.72
N LEU A 15 11.99 -15.57 3.42
CA LEU A 15 11.17 -16.43 4.29
C LEU A 15 11.17 -17.84 3.69
N MET A 16 12.08 -18.69 4.18
CA MET A 16 11.93 -20.13 4.01
C MET A 16 10.79 -20.61 4.93
N LEU A 17 9.68 -20.94 4.37
CA LEU A 17 8.64 -21.72 5.02
C LEU A 17 8.85 -23.18 4.65
N SER A 18 9.65 -23.90 5.43
CA SER A 18 9.62 -25.36 5.48
C SER A 18 8.54 -25.78 6.47
N GLY A 19 7.45 -26.30 5.97
CA GLY A 19 6.39 -26.89 6.77
C GLY A 19 5.70 -27.98 6.01
N CYS A 20 6.23 -29.20 6.10
CA CYS A 20 5.46 -30.42 5.88
C CYS A 20 4.68 -30.76 7.15
N GLY A 21 3.42 -31.08 7.04
CA GLY A 21 2.61 -31.58 8.15
C GLY A 21 1.27 -32.09 7.67
N ASP A 22 1.06 -33.39 7.89
CA ASP A 22 -0.03 -34.24 7.44
C ASP A 22 -1.43 -33.84 7.89
N ASP A 23 -2.37 -34.33 7.09
CA ASP A 23 -3.80 -34.56 7.23
C ASP A 23 -4.46 -34.46 8.60
N SER A 24 -5.58 -33.72 8.65
CA SER A 24 -6.84 -34.26 9.13
C SER A 24 -8.00 -33.31 8.86
N GLY A 25 -9.03 -33.81 8.17
CA GLY A 25 -10.22 -33.09 7.80
C GLY A 25 -11.12 -32.74 8.98
N SER A 26 -11.78 -31.62 8.86
CA SER A 26 -13.06 -31.40 9.55
C SER A 26 -13.98 -30.58 8.63
N ASN A 27 -15.12 -31.19 8.32
CA ASN A 27 -16.24 -30.59 7.62
C ASN A 27 -16.75 -29.36 8.38
N ALA A 28 -16.71 -28.21 7.74
CA ALA A 28 -17.53 -27.06 8.11
C ALA A 28 -18.54 -26.84 6.99
N SER A 29 -19.81 -26.85 7.36
CA SER A 29 -20.98 -26.68 6.52
C SER A 29 -20.92 -25.37 5.72
N SER A 30 -21.06 -25.52 4.42
CA SER A 30 -21.33 -24.45 3.46
C SER A 30 -22.76 -23.96 3.61
N ASP A 31 -22.96 -22.70 3.97
CA ASP A 31 -24.17 -21.96 3.61
C ASP A 31 -23.83 -20.46 3.52
N ASP A 32 -24.23 -19.86 2.40
CA ASP A 32 -24.09 -18.49 1.94
C ASP A 32 -22.80 -18.18 1.15
N GLN A 33 -22.71 -18.76 -0.04
CA GLN A 33 -21.89 -18.22 -1.12
C GLN A 33 -22.54 -16.94 -1.66
N GLY A 34 -21.96 -15.81 -1.31
CA GLY A 34 -22.16 -14.56 -2.07
C GLY A 34 -21.64 -14.80 -3.49
N ASN A 35 -22.57 -14.86 -4.44
CA ASN A 35 -22.34 -15.23 -5.83
C ASN A 35 -21.46 -14.17 -6.53
N SER A 36 -20.14 -14.39 -6.57
CA SER A 36 -19.17 -13.65 -7.38
C SER A 36 -18.87 -14.35 -8.70
N ASP A 37 -19.79 -15.20 -9.20
CA ASP A 37 -19.65 -15.91 -10.45
C ASP A 37 -19.41 -14.94 -11.61
N GLY A 38 -18.15 -14.86 -12.06
CA GLY A 38 -17.74 -14.11 -13.23
C GLY A 38 -16.80 -12.94 -13.01
N GLN A 39 -16.69 -12.36 -11.79
CA GLN A 39 -15.76 -11.26 -11.53
C GLN A 39 -14.30 -11.75 -11.66
N LYS A 40 -13.51 -11.04 -12.46
CA LYS A 40 -12.08 -11.28 -12.62
C LYS A 40 -11.26 -10.26 -11.84
N TYR A 41 -10.10 -10.73 -11.40
CA TYR A 41 -9.13 -9.94 -10.65
C TYR A 41 -7.75 -10.11 -11.26
N VAL A 42 -6.96 -9.07 -11.25
CA VAL A 42 -5.50 -9.23 -11.34
C VAL A 42 -5.04 -9.70 -9.99
N LEU A 43 -4.59 -10.93 -9.94
CA LEU A 43 -4.03 -11.55 -8.73
C LEU A 43 -2.52 -11.57 -8.83
N SER A 44 -1.88 -11.30 -7.72
CA SER A 44 -0.45 -11.43 -7.58
C SER A 44 -0.12 -12.25 -6.33
N PHE A 45 0.75 -13.23 -6.51
CA PHE A 45 1.23 -14.07 -5.41
C PHE A 45 2.75 -13.93 -5.30
N MET A 46 3.21 -13.67 -4.08
CA MET A 46 4.64 -13.75 -3.75
C MET A 46 4.97 -15.17 -3.35
N MET A 47 5.88 -15.81 -4.09
CA MET A 47 6.32 -17.18 -3.89
C MET A 47 7.84 -17.18 -3.81
N GLU A 48 8.40 -17.54 -2.65
CA GLU A 48 9.84 -17.49 -2.39
C GLU A 48 10.46 -16.11 -2.72
N THR A 49 11.10 -15.99 -3.88
CA THR A 49 11.79 -14.78 -4.33
C THR A 49 11.14 -14.12 -5.55
N SER A 50 10.07 -14.72 -6.07
CA SER A 50 9.41 -14.27 -7.29
C SER A 50 7.96 -13.89 -7.04
N GLN A 51 7.50 -12.88 -7.74
CA GLN A 51 6.11 -12.49 -7.80
C GLN A 51 5.48 -13.02 -9.08
N TYR A 52 4.33 -13.67 -8.95
CA TYR A 52 3.54 -14.17 -10.08
C TYR A 52 2.30 -13.32 -10.24
N VAL A 53 2.04 -12.81 -11.45
CA VAL A 53 0.94 -11.90 -11.75
C VAL A 53 0.11 -12.45 -12.89
N GLY A 54 -1.21 -12.47 -12.73
CA GLY A 54 -2.12 -12.93 -13.77
C GLY A 54 -3.58 -12.60 -13.46
N ILE A 55 -4.49 -13.06 -14.31
CA ILE A 55 -5.93 -12.82 -14.17
C ILE A 55 -6.64 -14.13 -13.86
N ALA A 56 -7.43 -14.13 -12.79
CA ALA A 56 -8.25 -15.27 -12.38
C ALA A 56 -9.51 -14.80 -11.62
N SER A 57 -10.42 -15.73 -11.37
CA SER A 57 -11.53 -15.57 -10.43
C SER A 57 -11.11 -16.02 -9.02
N LEU A 58 -11.73 -15.48 -7.98
CA LEU A 58 -11.47 -15.94 -6.61
C LEU A 58 -12.04 -17.34 -6.33
N SER A 59 -12.93 -17.84 -7.17
CA SER A 59 -13.41 -19.23 -7.13
C SER A 59 -12.45 -20.23 -7.80
N ASP A 60 -11.40 -19.76 -8.46
CA ASP A 60 -10.43 -20.63 -9.12
C ASP A 60 -9.47 -21.27 -8.10
N ASP A 61 -8.95 -22.46 -8.42
CA ASP A 61 -7.90 -23.12 -7.64
C ASP A 61 -6.55 -22.42 -7.89
N GLN A 62 -5.98 -21.79 -6.85
CA GLN A 62 -4.74 -21.05 -6.94
C GLN A 62 -3.60 -21.88 -7.56
N SER A 63 -3.46 -23.14 -7.16
CA SER A 63 -2.37 -24.00 -7.64
C SER A 63 -2.44 -24.30 -9.15
N LYS A 64 -3.61 -24.14 -9.74
CA LYS A 64 -3.84 -24.34 -11.18
C LYS A 64 -3.62 -23.03 -11.94
N VAL A 65 -4.18 -21.92 -11.46
CA VAL A 65 -4.12 -20.64 -12.20
C VAL A 65 -2.73 -20.03 -12.20
N VAL A 66 -1.97 -20.15 -11.10
CA VAL A 66 -0.64 -19.58 -10.98
C VAL A 66 0.36 -20.08 -12.03
N LYS A 67 0.15 -21.29 -12.55
CA LYS A 67 0.99 -21.88 -13.62
C LYS A 67 0.90 -21.10 -14.95
N ASN A 68 -0.13 -20.29 -15.10
CA ASN A 68 -0.37 -19.46 -16.29
C ASN A 68 -0.08 -17.97 -16.01
N PHE A 69 0.45 -17.65 -14.83
CA PHE A 69 0.80 -16.28 -14.45
C PHE A 69 2.19 -15.92 -14.97
N VAL A 70 2.38 -14.65 -15.23
CA VAL A 70 3.69 -14.10 -15.61
C VAL A 70 4.54 -13.97 -14.34
N GLU A 71 5.75 -14.49 -14.40
CA GLU A 71 6.74 -14.29 -13.34
C GLU A 71 7.38 -12.92 -13.47
N ALA A 72 7.26 -12.08 -12.44
CA ALA A 72 8.03 -10.86 -12.28
C ALA A 72 9.21 -11.17 -11.34
N THR A 73 10.43 -11.01 -11.87
CA THR A 73 11.64 -11.12 -11.04
C THR A 73 11.69 -9.93 -10.08
N ASN A 74 11.45 -10.13 -8.83
CA ASN A 74 11.33 -9.15 -7.75
C ASN A 74 9.89 -8.72 -7.47
N SER A 75 9.65 -8.30 -6.24
CA SER A 75 8.36 -7.75 -5.82
C SER A 75 8.12 -6.38 -6.42
N GLY A 76 6.91 -6.13 -6.83
CA GLY A 76 6.53 -4.84 -7.42
C GLY A 76 5.06 -4.54 -7.26
N SER A 77 4.72 -3.28 -7.46
CA SER A 77 3.33 -2.81 -7.45
C SER A 77 2.58 -3.29 -8.67
N VAL A 78 1.33 -3.69 -8.50
CA VAL A 78 0.45 -4.15 -9.57
C VAL A 78 -0.80 -3.31 -9.62
N MET A 79 -1.14 -2.80 -10.81
CA MET A 79 -2.39 -2.07 -11.05
C MET A 79 -3.06 -2.56 -12.32
N TYR A 80 -4.39 -2.45 -12.35
CA TYR A 80 -5.18 -2.55 -13.56
C TYR A 80 -5.71 -1.18 -13.94
N PHE A 81 -5.50 -0.78 -15.19
CA PHE A 81 -6.00 0.47 -15.70
C PHE A 81 -6.24 0.39 -17.21
N ASN A 82 -7.43 0.81 -17.64
CA ASN A 82 -7.80 0.95 -19.06
C ASN A 82 -7.41 -0.25 -19.93
N GLY A 83 -7.84 -1.45 -19.56
CA GLY A 83 -7.60 -2.69 -20.32
C GLY A 83 -6.17 -3.23 -20.26
N SER A 84 -5.36 -2.79 -19.29
CA SER A 84 -3.98 -3.24 -19.14
C SER A 84 -3.60 -3.46 -17.69
N VAL A 85 -2.70 -4.41 -17.48
CA VAL A 85 -2.03 -4.65 -16.18
C VAL A 85 -0.67 -3.96 -16.21
N TYR A 86 -0.36 -3.22 -15.17
CA TYR A 86 0.91 -2.56 -14.96
C TYR A 86 1.63 -3.20 -13.78
N VAL A 87 2.90 -3.54 -13.98
CA VAL A 87 3.77 -4.10 -12.94
C VAL A 87 5.00 -3.23 -12.82
N LEU A 88 5.19 -2.61 -11.66
CA LEU A 88 6.37 -1.79 -11.34
C LEU A 88 7.21 -2.54 -10.32
N ALA A 89 8.29 -3.17 -10.78
CA ALA A 89 9.17 -4.01 -9.96
C ALA A 89 10.57 -3.39 -9.81
N ALA A 90 11.10 -3.41 -8.59
CA ALA A 90 12.44 -2.92 -8.28
C ALA A 90 13.43 -4.09 -8.09
N ASP A 91 14.63 -3.96 -8.60
CA ASP A 91 15.72 -4.90 -8.37
C ASP A 91 16.57 -4.53 -7.13
N ASN A 92 17.48 -5.43 -6.76
CA ASN A 92 18.36 -5.23 -5.61
C ASN A 92 19.37 -4.08 -5.77
N ALA A 93 19.57 -3.61 -7.00
CA ALA A 93 20.41 -2.46 -7.32
C ALA A 93 19.64 -1.15 -7.35
N MET A 94 18.42 -1.14 -6.79
CA MET A 94 17.51 0.01 -6.75
C MET A 94 17.07 0.49 -8.15
N ASN A 95 17.19 -0.35 -9.18
CA ASN A 95 16.59 -0.05 -10.46
C ASN A 95 15.16 -0.57 -10.48
N SER A 96 14.28 0.15 -11.16
CA SER A 96 12.89 -0.25 -11.30
C SER A 96 12.52 -0.39 -12.76
N THR A 97 11.66 -1.35 -13.05
CA THR A 97 11.09 -1.54 -14.39
C THR A 97 9.58 -1.52 -14.28
N LEU A 98 8.96 -0.58 -15.00
CA LEU A 98 7.52 -0.56 -15.21
C LEU A 98 7.21 -1.31 -16.51
N SER A 99 6.36 -2.32 -16.42
CA SER A 99 5.92 -3.15 -17.56
C SER A 99 4.41 -3.05 -17.71
N ARG A 100 3.94 -2.85 -18.95
CA ARG A 100 2.52 -2.83 -19.31
C ARG A 100 2.18 -4.09 -20.09
N TYR A 101 1.15 -4.80 -19.64
CA TYR A 101 0.63 -6.00 -20.28
C TYR A 101 -0.81 -5.76 -20.75
N GLU A 102 -1.11 -6.03 -22.01
CA GLU A 102 -2.48 -5.91 -22.52
C GLU A 102 -3.37 -7.03 -21.96
N VAL A 103 -4.63 -6.69 -21.71
CA VAL A 103 -5.65 -7.66 -21.33
C VAL A 103 -6.58 -7.87 -22.52
N LYS A 104 -6.71 -9.12 -22.93
CA LYS A 104 -7.60 -9.51 -24.02
C LYS A 104 -8.37 -10.79 -23.61
N ASP A 105 -9.67 -10.77 -23.84
CA ASP A 105 -10.56 -11.90 -23.52
C ASP A 105 -10.40 -12.39 -22.06
N GLY A 106 -10.23 -11.44 -21.12
CA GLY A 106 -10.05 -11.73 -19.71
C GLY A 106 -8.74 -12.41 -19.34
N LYS A 107 -7.72 -12.32 -20.20
CA LYS A 107 -6.36 -12.85 -19.98
C LYS A 107 -5.31 -11.76 -20.13
N MET A 108 -4.32 -11.78 -19.28
CA MET A 108 -3.13 -10.95 -19.37
C MET A 108 -2.19 -11.53 -20.43
N ALA A 109 -1.60 -10.68 -21.25
CA ALA A 109 -0.59 -11.11 -22.23
C ALA A 109 0.67 -11.65 -21.54
N ASP A 110 1.32 -12.65 -22.12
CA ASP A 110 2.55 -13.25 -21.60
C ASP A 110 3.78 -12.34 -21.72
N LYS A 111 3.68 -11.31 -22.56
CA LYS A 111 4.78 -10.37 -22.81
C LYS A 111 4.29 -8.94 -22.64
N ALA A 112 5.14 -8.12 -22.05
CA ALA A 112 4.88 -6.69 -21.95
C ALA A 112 4.82 -6.04 -23.33
N SER A 113 3.80 -5.21 -23.55
CA SER A 113 3.63 -4.41 -24.76
C SER A 113 4.46 -3.12 -24.73
N ALA A 114 4.81 -2.63 -23.53
CA ALA A 114 5.69 -1.49 -23.31
C ALA A 114 6.43 -1.65 -22.00
N THR A 115 7.63 -1.04 -21.90
CA THR A 115 8.43 -1.00 -20.68
C THR A 115 9.10 0.37 -20.51
N ALA A 116 9.23 0.81 -19.24
CA ALA A 116 10.08 1.95 -18.85
C ALA A 116 11.03 1.53 -17.74
N LYS A 117 12.25 2.07 -17.75
CA LYS A 117 13.29 1.76 -16.75
C LYS A 117 13.68 3.01 -15.98
N PHE A 118 13.83 2.86 -14.67
CA PHE A 118 14.27 3.91 -13.75
C PHE A 118 15.50 3.38 -13.02
N THR A 119 16.64 4.06 -13.18
CA THR A 119 17.93 3.57 -12.69
C THR A 119 18.31 4.25 -11.38
N GLY A 120 18.63 3.46 -10.35
CA GLY A 120 19.13 3.93 -9.06
C GLY A 120 18.14 4.73 -8.22
N THR A 121 16.83 4.60 -8.49
CA THR A 121 15.81 5.48 -7.88
C THR A 121 14.75 4.77 -7.06
N GLN A 122 14.76 3.43 -7.05
CA GLN A 122 13.75 2.63 -6.35
C GLN A 122 12.34 3.20 -6.53
N SER A 123 11.85 3.14 -7.77
CA SER A 123 10.47 3.57 -8.04
C SER A 123 9.51 2.52 -7.50
N ILE A 124 8.58 2.96 -6.71
CA ILE A 124 7.69 2.10 -5.96
C ILE A 124 6.22 2.43 -6.17
N ALA A 125 5.85 3.63 -6.62
CA ALA A 125 4.49 4.09 -6.77
C ALA A 125 4.16 4.52 -8.20
N MET A 126 2.94 4.22 -8.62
CA MET A 126 2.35 4.70 -9.85
C MET A 126 0.92 5.21 -9.60
N LYS A 127 0.58 6.34 -10.21
CA LYS A 127 -0.75 6.96 -10.10
C LYS A 127 -1.24 7.34 -11.48
N PHE A 128 -2.44 6.88 -11.82
CA PHE A 128 -3.08 7.25 -13.08
C PHE A 128 -3.90 8.52 -12.89
N VAL A 129 -3.69 9.51 -13.75
CA VAL A 129 -4.52 10.72 -13.84
C VAL A 129 -5.69 10.43 -14.77
N ASP A 130 -5.39 9.95 -15.97
CA ASP A 130 -6.34 9.57 -17.00
C ASP A 130 -5.68 8.60 -18.00
N LYS A 131 -6.37 8.29 -19.12
CA LYS A 131 -5.85 7.39 -20.16
C LYS A 131 -4.59 7.90 -20.88
N ASN A 132 -4.22 9.16 -20.70
CA ASN A 132 -3.09 9.80 -21.40
C ASN A 132 -1.95 10.18 -20.43
N LYS A 133 -2.16 10.10 -19.12
CA LYS A 133 -1.16 10.50 -18.14
C LYS A 133 -1.15 9.61 -16.90
N MET A 134 0.02 9.18 -16.52
CA MET A 134 0.31 8.57 -15.23
C MET A 134 1.59 9.17 -14.63
N TYR A 135 1.77 8.99 -13.34
CA TYR A 135 2.99 9.35 -12.61
C TYR A 135 3.65 8.12 -12.02
N VAL A 136 4.98 8.14 -11.96
CA VAL A 136 5.80 7.20 -11.19
C VAL A 136 6.65 7.99 -10.22
N GLU A 137 6.49 7.73 -8.93
CA GLU A 137 7.29 8.34 -7.89
C GLU A 137 8.63 7.60 -7.76
N GLN A 138 9.72 8.35 -7.74
CA GLN A 138 11.07 7.82 -7.64
C GLN A 138 11.61 8.12 -6.25
N ALA A 139 11.39 7.20 -5.32
CA ALA A 139 11.64 7.38 -3.90
C ALA A 139 13.08 7.84 -3.57
N LEU A 140 14.08 7.31 -4.23
CA LEU A 140 15.48 7.71 -3.99
C LEU A 140 15.99 8.76 -4.99
N GLY A 141 15.13 9.30 -5.86
CA GLY A 141 15.52 10.19 -6.94
C GLY A 141 15.03 11.62 -6.76
N ASP A 142 14.39 11.97 -5.66
CA ASP A 142 13.79 13.29 -5.40
C ASP A 142 12.96 13.82 -6.57
N LYS A 143 12.23 12.93 -7.26
CA LYS A 143 11.47 13.32 -8.44
C LYS A 143 10.28 12.40 -8.71
N ILE A 144 9.36 12.93 -9.52
CA ILE A 144 8.23 12.19 -10.06
C ILE A 144 8.30 12.31 -11.58
N THR A 145 8.17 11.17 -12.27
CA THR A 145 8.15 11.13 -13.73
C THR A 145 6.72 10.97 -14.23
N ALA A 146 6.30 11.86 -15.11
CA ALA A 146 5.06 11.72 -15.87
C ALA A 146 5.28 10.88 -17.11
N LEU A 147 4.37 9.95 -17.39
CA LEU A 147 4.43 9.05 -18.53
C LEU A 147 3.09 9.02 -19.27
N ASP A 148 3.15 8.70 -20.56
CA ASP A 148 2.00 8.22 -21.32
C ASP A 148 1.73 6.77 -20.94
N PRO A 149 0.53 6.41 -20.40
CA PRO A 149 0.27 5.06 -19.90
C PRO A 149 0.33 3.98 -20.98
N THR A 150 0.05 4.31 -22.25
CA THR A 150 0.02 3.34 -23.34
C THR A 150 1.42 2.97 -23.81
N THR A 151 2.28 3.97 -23.97
CA THR A 151 3.63 3.80 -24.54
C THR A 151 4.73 3.73 -23.50
N LEU A 152 4.42 4.11 -22.26
CA LEU A 152 5.35 4.31 -21.13
C LEU A 152 6.50 5.28 -21.46
N LYS A 153 6.30 6.17 -22.43
CA LYS A 153 7.25 7.23 -22.71
C LYS A 153 7.10 8.36 -21.71
N GLU A 154 8.23 8.87 -21.25
CA GLU A 154 8.31 10.04 -20.40
C GLU A 154 7.77 11.28 -21.13
N THR A 155 6.94 12.05 -20.43
CA THR A 155 6.34 13.29 -20.92
C THR A 155 6.78 14.51 -20.12
N ALA A 156 7.08 14.33 -18.82
CA ALA A 156 7.60 15.39 -17.95
C ALA A 156 8.31 14.78 -16.73
N ASN A 157 9.13 15.62 -16.08
CA ASN A 157 9.72 15.34 -14.77
C ASN A 157 9.40 16.49 -13.81
N ILE A 158 9.05 16.13 -12.58
CA ILE A 158 8.83 17.03 -11.47
C ILE A 158 9.99 16.84 -10.51
N ASP A 159 10.89 17.81 -10.45
CA ASP A 159 12.03 17.83 -9.55
C ASP A 159 11.57 18.30 -8.15
N LEU A 160 11.87 17.51 -7.14
CA LEU A 160 11.53 17.78 -5.74
C LEU A 160 12.76 18.14 -4.89
N SER A 161 13.97 18.12 -5.45
CA SER A 161 15.22 18.32 -4.71
C SER A 161 15.31 19.68 -3.99
N SER A 162 14.68 20.72 -4.54
CA SER A 162 14.61 22.05 -3.90
C SER A 162 13.69 22.12 -2.68
N TYR A 163 12.96 21.02 -2.38
CA TYR A 163 12.04 20.93 -1.25
C TYR A 163 12.53 20.01 -0.15
N ILE A 164 13.81 19.64 -0.16
CA ILE A 164 14.46 18.90 0.94
C ILE A 164 14.43 19.78 2.19
N ASP A 165 13.96 19.22 3.29
CA ASP A 165 13.81 19.93 4.58
C ASP A 165 15.12 19.91 5.38
N GLU A 166 16.15 20.56 4.81
CA GLU A 166 17.51 20.59 5.38
C GLU A 166 17.55 21.16 6.81
N GLU A 167 16.65 22.09 7.15
CA GLU A 167 16.55 22.67 8.50
C GLU A 167 16.20 21.62 9.55
N ASN A 168 15.48 20.56 9.16
CA ASN A 168 15.14 19.41 10.01
C ASN A 168 16.03 18.19 9.75
N GLY A 169 17.15 18.38 9.03
CA GLY A 169 18.17 17.36 8.80
C GLY A 169 17.83 16.36 7.69
N ALA A 170 16.85 16.66 6.85
CA ALA A 170 16.54 15.79 5.71
C ALA A 170 17.68 15.76 4.69
N LEU A 171 17.94 14.57 4.15
CA LEU A 171 18.95 14.30 3.13
C LEU A 171 18.31 14.13 1.73
N SER A 172 17.02 13.84 1.68
CA SER A 172 16.25 13.61 0.47
C SER A 172 14.76 13.73 0.79
N THR A 173 13.95 14.16 -0.19
CA THR A 173 12.50 14.25 -0.04
C THR A 173 11.84 12.89 0.10
N VAL A 174 12.38 11.87 -0.54
CA VAL A 174 11.81 10.51 -0.63
C VAL A 174 10.28 10.58 -0.86
N PRO A 175 9.85 10.96 -2.09
CA PRO A 175 8.42 10.99 -2.41
C PRO A 175 7.84 9.59 -2.18
N GLY A 176 6.75 9.55 -1.44
CA GLY A 176 6.04 8.33 -1.06
C GLY A 176 4.60 8.36 -1.56
N SER A 177 3.66 7.90 -0.75
CA SER A 177 2.29 7.77 -1.17
C SER A 177 1.69 9.10 -1.67
N ALA A 178 0.90 9.01 -2.74
CA ALA A 178 0.22 10.16 -3.31
C ALA A 178 -1.26 9.87 -3.56
N VAL A 179 -2.08 10.92 -3.51
CA VAL A 179 -3.49 10.87 -3.88
C VAL A 179 -3.85 12.02 -4.82
N ILE A 180 -4.78 11.78 -5.73
CA ILE A 180 -5.25 12.77 -6.70
C ILE A 180 -6.66 13.22 -6.33
N SER A 181 -6.88 14.54 -6.27
CA SER A 181 -8.17 15.18 -6.05
C SER A 181 -8.33 16.33 -7.04
N GLY A 182 -9.22 16.15 -8.00
CA GLY A 182 -9.38 17.09 -9.12
C GLY A 182 -8.09 17.24 -9.92
N ASP A 183 -7.64 18.46 -10.10
CA ASP A 183 -6.41 18.78 -10.85
C ASP A 183 -5.15 18.79 -9.97
N LYS A 184 -5.23 18.31 -8.73
CA LYS A 184 -4.11 18.29 -7.80
C LYS A 184 -3.75 16.87 -7.40
N MET A 185 -2.45 16.60 -7.37
CA MET A 185 -1.86 15.44 -6.75
C MET A 185 -1.15 15.89 -5.45
N TYR A 186 -1.49 15.24 -4.35
CA TYR A 186 -0.89 15.46 -3.04
C TYR A 186 0.10 14.35 -2.79
N VAL A 187 1.39 14.68 -2.75
CA VAL A 187 2.50 13.74 -2.62
C VAL A 187 3.11 13.87 -1.25
N CYS A 188 3.08 12.80 -0.48
CA CYS A 188 3.79 12.75 0.80
C CYS A 188 5.30 12.79 0.55
N LEU A 189 5.99 13.67 1.26
CA LEU A 189 7.45 13.74 1.26
C LEU A 189 7.95 13.20 2.59
N ASN A 190 8.62 12.04 2.55
CA ASN A 190 9.09 11.39 3.78
C ASN A 190 10.27 12.12 4.43
N GLN A 191 11.00 12.95 3.68
CA GLN A 191 12.09 13.77 4.19
C GLN A 191 13.11 12.96 5.01
N PHE A 192 13.69 11.91 4.41
CA PHE A 192 14.59 10.99 5.13
C PHE A 192 15.79 11.70 5.72
N VAL A 193 15.98 11.51 7.03
CA VAL A 193 17.10 12.02 7.82
C VAL A 193 18.18 10.96 8.06
N ASP A 194 17.86 9.69 7.90
CA ASP A 194 18.79 8.57 8.03
C ASP A 194 18.37 7.41 7.12
N PHE A 195 19.10 7.20 6.04
CA PHE A 195 18.87 6.08 5.11
C PHE A 195 19.30 4.73 5.68
N THR A 196 20.28 4.71 6.58
CA THR A 196 20.77 3.45 7.15
C THR A 196 19.73 2.80 8.07
N ASN A 197 19.01 3.63 8.83
CA ASN A 197 18.01 3.18 9.77
C ASN A 197 16.58 3.45 9.25
N MET A 198 16.42 3.91 8.01
CA MET A 198 15.15 4.22 7.36
C MET A 198 14.30 5.21 8.18
N ILE A 199 14.92 6.25 8.70
CA ILE A 199 14.24 7.26 9.51
C ILE A 199 13.77 8.41 8.63
N ALA A 200 12.46 8.60 8.58
CA ALA A 200 11.81 9.73 7.92
C ALA A 200 11.85 10.99 8.80
N GLY A 201 11.42 12.12 8.26
CA GLY A 201 11.50 13.42 8.92
C GLY A 201 10.59 13.59 10.14
N PRO A 202 10.89 14.57 11.00
CA PRO A 202 10.16 14.78 12.27
C PRO A 202 8.79 15.45 12.09
N ARG A 203 8.46 15.97 10.90
CA ARG A 203 7.19 16.64 10.61
C ARG A 203 6.54 16.16 9.32
N ALA A 204 5.21 16.28 9.25
CA ALA A 204 4.49 16.02 8.00
C ALA A 204 4.89 17.02 6.92
N SER A 205 5.09 16.53 5.71
CA SER A 205 5.45 17.31 4.53
C SER A 205 4.70 16.77 3.31
N VAL A 206 3.97 17.64 2.60
CA VAL A 206 3.18 17.24 1.42
C VAL A 206 3.40 18.26 0.30
N ALA A 207 3.82 17.77 -0.86
CA ALA A 207 3.86 18.57 -2.09
C ALA A 207 2.50 18.53 -2.79
N ILE A 208 1.99 19.70 -3.15
CA ILE A 208 0.78 19.87 -3.96
C ILE A 208 1.22 20.14 -5.40
N VAL A 209 0.97 19.16 -6.26
CA VAL A 209 1.35 19.18 -7.67
C VAL A 209 0.12 19.41 -8.54
N ASN A 210 0.20 20.34 -9.48
CA ASN A 210 -0.84 20.53 -10.48
C ASN A 210 -0.65 19.52 -11.61
N THR A 211 -1.65 18.62 -11.79
CA THR A 211 -1.58 17.52 -12.76
C THR A 211 -1.72 17.96 -14.22
N LYS A 212 -2.16 19.20 -14.49
CA LYS A 212 -2.24 19.76 -15.84
C LYS A 212 -0.92 20.35 -16.32
N THR A 213 -0.16 20.94 -15.38
CA THR A 213 1.08 21.67 -15.69
C THR A 213 2.34 20.92 -15.29
N ASP A 214 2.21 19.81 -14.53
CA ASP A 214 3.31 19.02 -13.95
C ASP A 214 4.26 19.88 -13.10
N LYS A 215 3.68 20.80 -12.30
CA LYS A 215 4.46 21.69 -11.44
C LYS A 215 4.02 21.58 -10.00
N VAL A 216 4.99 21.66 -9.09
CA VAL A 216 4.72 21.85 -7.67
C VAL A 216 4.17 23.26 -7.47
N GLU A 217 2.94 23.39 -6.98
CA GLU A 217 2.33 24.67 -6.62
C GLU A 217 2.79 25.12 -5.24
N LYS A 218 2.94 24.16 -4.32
CA LYS A 218 3.29 24.43 -2.92
C LYS A 218 3.78 23.17 -2.22
N VAL A 219 4.61 23.32 -1.20
CA VAL A 219 4.86 22.30 -0.18
C VAL A 219 4.32 22.82 1.15
N VAL A 220 3.59 21.97 1.87
CA VAL A 220 2.95 22.32 3.14
C VAL A 220 3.43 21.39 4.24
N TYR A 221 3.48 21.91 5.47
CA TYR A 221 4.09 21.25 6.61
C TYR A 221 3.16 21.24 7.82
N SER A 222 3.31 20.25 8.70
CA SER A 222 2.63 20.19 10.00
C SER A 222 3.50 19.50 11.04
N ASP A 223 3.70 20.17 12.18
CA ASP A 223 4.42 19.62 13.34
C ASP A 223 3.51 18.76 14.25
N LYS A 224 2.26 18.56 13.86
CA LYS A 224 1.32 17.74 14.64
C LYS A 224 1.68 16.28 14.61
N VAL A 225 2.22 15.80 13.50
CA VAL A 225 2.69 14.44 13.30
C VAL A 225 4.04 14.47 12.61
N SER A 226 4.77 13.36 12.67
CA SER A 226 6.01 13.15 11.91
C SER A 226 5.71 12.91 10.43
N ALA A 227 6.70 12.55 9.62
CA ALA A 227 6.50 12.32 8.19
C ALA A 227 5.29 11.43 7.90
N VAL A 228 4.54 11.80 6.86
CA VAL A 228 3.29 11.13 6.44
C VAL A 228 3.49 10.27 5.21
N GLY A 229 2.65 9.25 5.07
CA GLY A 229 2.54 8.43 3.87
C GLY A 229 3.56 7.33 3.74
N GLY A 230 4.54 7.25 4.60
CA GLY A 230 5.55 6.19 4.66
C GLY A 230 6.15 5.79 3.30
N MET A 231 6.93 4.73 3.29
CA MET A 231 7.30 4.00 2.07
C MET A 231 6.25 2.92 1.78
N ASP A 232 5.00 3.23 2.09
CA ASP A 232 3.91 2.31 1.90
C ASP A 232 3.77 1.99 0.42
N ASP A 233 3.47 0.76 0.16
CA ASP A 233 3.15 0.33 -1.18
C ASP A 233 1.90 1.07 -1.66
N MET A 234 2.02 1.82 -2.46
CA MET A 234 1.55 2.61 -3.54
C MET A 234 0.12 2.49 -3.95
N ASN A 235 -0.44 1.31 -3.86
CA ASN A 235 -1.85 1.06 -4.10
C ASN A 235 -2.60 0.95 -2.76
N ASN A 236 -1.86 0.62 -1.70
CA ASN A 236 -2.29 0.58 -0.31
C ASN A 236 -1.62 1.71 0.46
N THR A 237 -2.01 2.92 0.20
CA THR A 237 -1.44 4.09 0.86
C THR A 237 -2.23 4.42 2.11
N ALA A 238 -1.55 4.92 3.12
CA ALA A 238 -2.18 5.53 4.27
C ALA A 238 -2.60 6.98 3.99
N SER A 239 -3.05 7.24 2.76
CA SER A 239 -3.55 8.55 2.33
C SER A 239 -4.78 8.36 1.46
N PHE A 240 -5.79 9.21 1.60
CA PHE A 240 -7.01 9.12 0.80
C PHE A 240 -7.72 10.47 0.68
N VAL A 241 -8.65 10.55 -0.27
CA VAL A 241 -9.61 11.64 -0.41
C VAL A 241 -10.98 11.13 0.00
N ASP A 242 -11.65 11.82 0.91
CA ASP A 242 -13.01 11.45 1.31
C ASP A 242 -14.06 12.00 0.34
N GLU A 243 -15.33 11.62 0.54
CA GLU A 243 -16.46 12.05 -0.30
C GLU A 243 -16.79 13.55 -0.17
N LYS A 244 -16.24 14.25 0.84
CA LYS A 244 -16.32 15.70 0.99
C LYS A 244 -15.22 16.40 0.21
N GLY A 245 -14.20 15.65 -0.21
CA GLY A 245 -13.01 16.14 -0.91
C GLY A 245 -11.88 16.57 0.03
N ASP A 246 -11.97 16.26 1.33
CA ASP A 246 -10.88 16.43 2.28
C ASP A 246 -9.82 15.35 2.03
N VAL A 247 -8.55 15.72 2.12
CA VAL A 247 -7.42 14.81 1.90
C VAL A 247 -6.79 14.44 3.23
N TYR A 248 -6.72 13.16 3.52
CA TYR A 248 -6.20 12.62 4.77
C TYR A 248 -4.85 11.96 4.56
N PHE A 249 -3.96 12.10 5.56
CA PHE A 249 -2.61 11.53 5.56
C PHE A 249 -2.33 10.94 6.93
N TYR A 250 -1.74 9.75 6.95
CA TYR A 250 -1.31 9.09 8.16
C TYR A 250 0.21 9.12 8.31
N SER A 251 0.67 9.37 9.54
CA SER A 251 2.05 9.20 9.96
C SER A 251 2.19 7.97 10.84
N ASN A 252 3.09 7.07 10.49
CA ASN A 252 3.48 5.93 11.33
C ASN A 252 4.64 6.27 12.28
N ALA A 253 5.03 7.54 12.40
CA ALA A 253 6.11 8.02 13.27
C ALA A 253 7.46 7.29 13.06
N SER A 254 7.85 7.04 11.79
CA SER A 254 9.01 6.20 11.45
C SER A 254 9.01 4.87 12.21
N TYR A 255 7.86 4.20 12.19
CA TYR A 255 7.63 2.89 12.83
C TYR A 255 7.89 2.88 14.35
N GLY A 256 7.81 4.05 15.01
CA GLY A 256 8.07 4.19 16.43
C GLY A 256 9.53 4.06 16.86
N PHE A 257 10.47 4.05 15.90
CA PHE A 257 11.91 3.88 16.19
C PHE A 257 12.57 5.10 16.81
N VAL A 258 11.94 6.26 16.70
CA VAL A 258 12.51 7.54 17.15
C VAL A 258 11.68 8.11 18.29
N GLU A 259 12.34 8.31 19.44
CA GLU A 259 11.69 8.96 20.58
C GLU A 259 11.23 10.37 20.23
N GLY A 260 10.02 10.74 20.63
CA GLY A 260 9.44 12.05 20.37
C GLY A 260 8.72 12.17 19.02
N TYR A 261 8.85 11.19 18.11
CA TYR A 261 8.08 11.19 16.87
C TYR A 261 6.60 10.89 17.17
N LYS A 262 5.73 11.47 16.33
CA LYS A 262 4.28 11.50 16.58
C LYS A 262 3.54 10.80 15.46
N GLU A 263 2.82 9.74 15.79
CA GLU A 263 1.89 9.08 14.87
C GLU A 263 0.56 9.84 14.78
N GLY A 264 -0.25 9.53 13.78
CA GLY A 264 -1.62 9.97 13.68
C GLY A 264 -2.03 10.45 12.30
N TRP A 265 -3.32 10.70 12.17
CA TRP A 265 -3.93 11.25 10.97
C TRP A 265 -3.99 12.78 11.03
N VAL A 266 -3.64 13.42 9.94
CA VAL A 266 -3.84 14.85 9.65
C VAL A 266 -4.60 15.00 8.34
N ARG A 267 -5.16 16.18 8.07
CA ARG A 267 -5.88 16.41 6.81
C ARG A 267 -5.64 17.80 6.23
N ILE A 268 -5.90 17.91 4.94
CA ILE A 268 -6.08 19.18 4.22
C ILE A 268 -7.55 19.22 3.79
N LYS A 269 -8.29 20.27 4.15
CA LYS A 269 -9.69 20.42 3.75
C LYS A 269 -9.80 20.70 2.25
N LYS A 270 -10.91 20.30 1.66
CA LYS A 270 -11.24 20.63 0.27
C LYS A 270 -11.10 22.11 -0.01
N GLY A 271 -10.34 22.42 -1.05
CA GLY A 271 -10.10 23.82 -1.47
C GLY A 271 -9.03 24.56 -0.67
N GLU A 272 -8.58 23.99 0.45
CA GLU A 272 -7.47 24.55 1.22
C GLU A 272 -6.11 24.07 0.66
N SER A 273 -5.07 24.82 1.00
CA SER A 273 -3.68 24.48 0.66
C SER A 273 -2.78 24.48 1.89
N GLU A 274 -3.35 24.18 3.05
CA GLU A 274 -2.66 24.05 4.35
C GLU A 274 -3.31 22.93 5.15
N PHE A 275 -2.53 22.30 6.03
CA PHE A 275 -3.09 21.36 6.99
C PHE A 275 -4.12 22.01 7.93
N ASP A 276 -5.20 21.29 8.21
CA ASP A 276 -6.21 21.72 9.18
C ASP A 276 -5.59 21.79 10.59
N LYS A 277 -5.49 23.03 11.11
CA LYS A 277 -4.84 23.29 12.40
C LYS A 277 -5.63 22.74 13.59
N ASP A 278 -6.93 22.53 13.43
CA ASP A 278 -7.83 22.17 14.52
C ASP A 278 -8.14 20.65 14.53
N TRP A 279 -7.70 19.91 13.50
CA TRP A 279 -8.01 18.50 13.38
C TRP A 279 -6.76 17.61 13.47
N ILE A 280 -6.85 16.58 14.27
CA ILE A 280 -5.90 15.47 14.39
C ILE A 280 -6.63 14.24 14.92
N PHE A 281 -6.23 13.08 14.49
CA PHE A 281 -6.64 11.82 15.10
C PHE A 281 -5.40 10.98 15.42
N ARG A 282 -5.11 10.82 16.70
CA ARG A 282 -4.04 9.94 17.20
C ARG A 282 -4.59 8.58 17.47
N MET A 283 -4.10 7.59 16.73
CA MET A 283 -4.58 6.22 16.91
C MET A 283 -4.13 5.64 18.25
N ASN A 284 -2.98 6.06 18.75
CA ASN A 284 -2.47 5.64 20.06
C ASN A 284 -3.25 6.22 21.28
N GLU A 285 -4.19 7.14 21.05
CA GLU A 285 -5.12 7.64 22.05
C GLU A 285 -6.51 6.97 21.95
N ALA A 286 -6.75 6.20 20.89
CA ALA A 286 -8.00 5.50 20.66
C ALA A 286 -8.08 4.19 21.46
N GLU A 287 -9.28 3.67 21.58
CA GLU A 287 -9.52 2.33 22.11
C GLU A 287 -9.38 1.30 20.98
N TYR A 288 -8.68 0.23 21.24
CA TYR A 288 -8.49 -0.91 20.38
C TYR A 288 -8.61 -2.20 21.20
N ASP A 289 -9.54 -3.07 20.80
CA ASP A 289 -9.80 -4.35 21.47
C ASP A 289 -10.03 -4.20 22.99
N GLY A 290 -10.82 -3.18 23.37
CA GLY A 290 -11.17 -2.89 24.76
C GLY A 290 -10.06 -2.25 25.60
N LYS A 291 -8.95 -1.84 24.98
CA LYS A 291 -7.82 -1.18 25.64
C LYS A 291 -7.40 0.05 24.84
N LYS A 292 -6.85 1.04 25.52
CA LYS A 292 -6.15 2.12 24.81
C LYS A 292 -4.93 1.55 24.13
N THR A 293 -4.74 1.97 22.87
CA THR A 293 -3.48 1.72 22.16
C THR A 293 -2.34 2.45 22.87
N ASN A 294 -1.13 2.10 22.55
CA ASN A 294 0.07 2.77 23.05
C ASN A 294 0.95 3.21 21.88
N ASN A 295 2.05 3.90 22.14
CA ASN A 295 2.96 4.40 21.10
C ASN A 295 3.61 3.30 20.26
N ASN A 296 3.48 2.03 20.65
CA ASN A 296 4.00 0.89 19.92
C ASN A 296 2.99 0.32 18.91
N HIS A 297 1.77 0.85 18.88
CA HIS A 297 0.76 0.47 17.89
C HIS A 297 0.80 1.46 16.73
N LEU A 298 0.92 0.94 15.52
CA LEU A 298 0.88 1.76 14.33
C LEU A 298 0.22 1.02 13.17
N MET A 299 -0.20 1.77 12.17
CA MET A 299 -0.81 1.25 10.96
C MET A 299 0.15 1.39 9.78
N VAL A 300 0.07 0.47 8.86
CA VAL A 300 0.66 0.58 7.53
C VAL A 300 -0.40 0.28 6.49
N GLY A 301 -0.34 0.97 5.38
CA GLY A 301 -1.11 0.72 4.16
C GLY A 301 -2.60 0.43 4.35
N GLY A 302 -3.35 0.53 3.30
CA GLY A 302 -4.74 0.15 3.30
C GLY A 302 -5.57 0.82 2.22
N THR A 303 -6.89 0.78 2.35
CA THR A 303 -7.82 1.34 1.37
C THR A 303 -8.96 2.11 2.03
N TYR A 304 -9.37 3.20 1.40
CA TYR A 304 -10.54 3.96 1.81
C TYR A 304 -11.83 3.27 1.36
N MET A 305 -12.79 3.14 2.27
CA MET A 305 -14.05 2.42 2.06
C MET A 305 -15.28 3.35 1.96
N GLY A 306 -15.07 4.66 2.06
CA GLY A 306 -16.15 5.65 2.13
C GLY A 306 -16.64 5.93 3.56
N ASN A 307 -17.37 7.02 3.71
CA ASN A 307 -17.97 7.46 4.98
C ASN A 307 -16.98 7.60 6.15
N GLY A 308 -15.75 8.05 5.85
CA GLY A 308 -14.70 8.21 6.84
C GLY A 308 -14.05 6.91 7.29
N LYS A 309 -14.39 5.77 6.68
CA LYS A 309 -13.82 4.46 7.05
C LYS A 309 -12.64 4.10 6.15
N PHE A 310 -11.57 3.64 6.76
CA PHE A 310 -10.35 3.16 6.12
C PHE A 310 -9.99 1.79 6.67
N MET A 311 -9.67 0.83 5.83
CA MET A 311 -9.17 -0.48 6.25
C MET A 311 -7.65 -0.50 6.09
N GLY A 312 -6.94 -0.90 7.13
CA GLY A 312 -5.48 -1.00 7.12
C GLY A 312 -4.94 -2.16 7.95
N PHE A 313 -3.63 -2.35 7.85
CA PHE A 313 -2.89 -3.24 8.74
C PHE A 313 -2.47 -2.49 10.00
N PHE A 314 -2.74 -3.08 11.16
CA PHE A 314 -2.41 -2.51 12.45
C PHE A 314 -1.59 -3.50 13.27
N GLY A 315 -0.36 -3.13 13.56
CA GLY A 315 0.59 -3.94 14.31
C GLY A 315 0.87 -3.40 15.69
N ASN A 316 1.32 -4.28 16.59
CA ASN A 316 1.84 -3.93 17.90
C ASN A 316 3.36 -4.17 17.92
N PHE A 317 4.12 -3.12 18.21
CA PHE A 317 5.59 -3.18 18.26
C PHE A 317 6.11 -3.17 19.70
N GLU A 318 5.62 -4.02 20.57
CA GLU A 318 6.23 -4.23 21.90
C GLU A 318 7.70 -4.64 21.78
N ASP A 319 8.01 -5.40 20.72
CA ASP A 319 9.38 -5.68 20.30
C ASP A 319 9.61 -5.22 18.83
N PRO A 320 10.15 -4.03 18.60
CA PRO A 320 10.39 -3.51 17.26
C PRO A 320 11.41 -4.35 16.46
N THR A 321 12.08 -5.32 17.05
CA THR A 321 12.94 -6.27 16.33
C THR A 321 12.14 -7.39 15.67
N ASN A 322 10.84 -7.46 15.89
CA ASN A 322 9.99 -8.62 15.59
C ASN A 322 8.88 -8.31 14.58
N PHE A 323 9.16 -7.45 13.60
CA PHE A 323 8.24 -7.11 12.50
C PHE A 323 7.65 -8.32 11.76
N ASN A 324 8.33 -9.45 11.78
CA ASN A 324 7.97 -10.65 11.05
C ASN A 324 7.06 -11.61 11.85
N ASN A 325 6.59 -11.21 13.02
CA ASN A 325 5.65 -12.03 13.78
C ASN A 325 4.24 -11.93 13.23
N TYR A 326 3.44 -12.99 13.47
CA TYR A 326 1.99 -13.01 13.23
C TYR A 326 1.25 -12.14 14.24
N GLU A 327 1.49 -10.84 14.22
CA GLU A 327 0.95 -9.88 15.19
C GLU A 327 0.18 -8.74 14.51
N TRP A 328 0.07 -8.78 13.19
CA TRP A 328 -0.64 -7.78 12.41
C TRP A 328 -2.11 -8.14 12.26
N ASN A 329 -2.97 -7.16 12.46
CA ASN A 329 -4.39 -7.32 12.35
C ASN A 329 -4.95 -6.40 11.27
N PHE A 330 -5.97 -6.85 10.56
CA PHE A 330 -6.78 -5.94 9.77
C PHE A 330 -7.69 -5.15 10.68
N VAL A 331 -7.77 -3.84 10.46
CA VAL A 331 -8.60 -2.92 11.23
C VAL A 331 -9.40 -2.00 10.34
N VAL A 332 -10.58 -1.62 10.81
CA VAL A 332 -11.33 -0.49 10.28
C VAL A 332 -11.08 0.72 11.16
N VAL A 333 -10.53 1.76 10.57
CA VAL A 333 -10.32 3.06 11.19
C VAL A 333 -11.43 4.00 10.71
N ASP A 334 -12.19 4.58 11.63
CA ASP A 334 -13.19 5.62 11.33
C ASP A 334 -12.60 6.98 11.71
N VAL A 335 -12.14 7.74 10.71
CA VAL A 335 -11.50 9.04 10.93
C VAL A 335 -12.50 10.12 11.36
N TYR A 336 -13.81 9.94 11.10
CA TYR A 336 -14.83 10.88 11.56
C TYR A 336 -15.16 10.69 13.04
N LYS A 337 -15.25 9.42 13.48
CA LYS A 337 -15.51 9.06 14.88
C LYS A 337 -14.26 8.94 15.72
N LYS A 338 -13.10 8.86 15.07
CA LYS A 338 -11.79 8.62 15.70
C LYS A 338 -11.77 7.30 16.47
N THR A 339 -12.21 6.22 15.83
CA THR A 339 -12.28 4.87 16.41
C THR A 339 -11.54 3.86 15.56
N ILE A 340 -11.12 2.76 16.19
CA ILE A 340 -10.46 1.62 15.55
C ILE A 340 -11.23 0.37 15.91
N LYS A 341 -11.52 -0.49 14.93
CA LYS A 341 -12.16 -1.77 15.13
C LYS A 341 -11.37 -2.87 14.43
N LYS A 342 -11.00 -3.91 15.16
CA LYS A 342 -10.37 -5.10 14.61
C LYS A 342 -11.37 -5.95 13.83
N LEU A 343 -10.93 -6.54 12.70
CA LEU A 343 -11.67 -7.58 12.00
C LEU A 343 -11.59 -8.89 12.79
N ASP A 344 -12.65 -9.69 12.65
CA ASP A 344 -12.70 -11.04 13.21
C ASP A 344 -11.91 -12.02 12.33
N LEU A 345 -10.59 -11.83 12.35
CA LEU A 345 -9.59 -12.69 11.71
C LEU A 345 -8.43 -12.91 12.68
N SER A 346 -7.79 -14.07 12.59
CA SER A 346 -6.51 -14.31 13.28
C SER A 346 -5.46 -13.28 12.84
N PRO A 347 -4.48 -12.98 13.67
CA PRO A 347 -3.37 -12.13 13.27
C PRO A 347 -2.65 -12.70 12.04
N THR A 348 -2.23 -11.81 11.14
CA THR A 348 -1.55 -12.15 9.90
C THR A 348 -0.06 -11.89 9.98
N ILE A 349 0.69 -12.41 9.02
CA ILE A 349 2.07 -12.03 8.73
C ILE A 349 2.10 -10.90 7.72
N PRO A 350 3.30 -10.50 7.43
CA PRO A 350 3.88 -9.24 7.78
C PRO A 350 3.35 -8.13 6.93
N TRP A 351 3.57 -7.01 7.45
CA TRP A 351 3.26 -5.65 7.07
C TRP A 351 3.59 -5.22 5.61
N PHE A 352 4.44 -5.94 4.89
CA PHE A 352 4.75 -5.65 3.49
C PHE A 352 3.97 -6.50 2.46
N ALA A 353 2.92 -7.18 2.90
CA ALA A 353 1.98 -7.84 1.99
C ALA A 353 0.77 -6.93 1.76
N PRO A 354 0.76 -6.08 0.73
CA PRO A 354 -0.21 -4.99 0.58
C PRO A 354 -1.51 -5.46 -0.05
N SER A 355 -2.13 -6.46 0.50
CA SER A 355 -3.32 -7.06 -0.07
C SER A 355 -4.60 -6.58 0.61
N ILE A 356 -4.87 -5.27 0.54
CA ILE A 356 -6.14 -4.68 0.96
C ILE A 356 -6.70 -3.85 -0.19
N HIS A 357 -7.74 -4.32 -0.86
CA HIS A 357 -8.31 -3.66 -2.02
C HIS A 357 -9.82 -3.51 -1.91
N LEU A 358 -10.31 -2.29 -2.17
CA LEU A 358 -11.74 -2.06 -2.36
C LEU A 358 -12.17 -2.79 -3.64
N ASP A 359 -13.20 -3.64 -3.54
CA ASP A 359 -13.71 -4.39 -4.68
C ASP A 359 -14.39 -3.49 -5.71
N ALA A 360 -14.62 -4.03 -6.90
CA ALA A 360 -15.20 -3.31 -8.03
C ALA A 360 -16.57 -2.69 -7.71
N ASP A 361 -17.37 -3.36 -6.91
CA ASP A 361 -18.71 -2.92 -6.51
C ASP A 361 -18.70 -1.77 -5.47
N GLY A 362 -17.55 -1.49 -4.86
CA GLY A 362 -17.39 -0.50 -3.80
C GLY A 362 -18.10 -0.86 -2.48
N LYS A 363 -18.58 -2.09 -2.32
CA LYS A 363 -19.34 -2.55 -1.15
C LYS A 363 -18.56 -3.51 -0.28
N SER A 364 -17.47 -4.04 -0.78
CA SER A 364 -16.62 -4.99 -0.06
C SER A 364 -15.14 -4.66 -0.22
N VAL A 365 -14.33 -5.18 0.69
CA VAL A 365 -12.87 -5.10 0.65
C VAL A 365 -12.32 -6.51 0.62
N LEU A 366 -11.41 -6.77 -0.31
CA LEU A 366 -10.65 -8.00 -0.38
C LEU A 366 -9.36 -7.85 0.41
N VAL A 367 -9.05 -8.86 1.23
CA VAL A 367 -7.84 -8.88 2.03
C VAL A 367 -7.09 -10.20 1.85
N GLY A 368 -5.80 -10.10 1.57
CA GLY A 368 -4.89 -11.25 1.58
C GLY A 368 -4.41 -11.49 3.01
N HIS A 369 -4.68 -12.66 3.53
CA HIS A 369 -4.35 -13.08 4.88
C HIS A 369 -3.43 -14.29 4.84
N ALA A 370 -2.45 -14.32 5.72
CA ALA A 370 -1.64 -15.50 5.95
C ALA A 370 -1.34 -15.64 7.44
N ASP A 371 -1.61 -16.80 8.00
CA ASP A 371 -1.28 -17.14 9.38
C ASP A 371 -0.48 -18.45 9.42
N LYS A 372 -0.25 -18.98 10.64
CA LYS A 372 0.48 -20.24 10.84
C LYS A 372 -0.21 -21.47 10.24
N LYS A 373 -1.49 -21.35 9.82
CA LYS A 373 -2.28 -22.45 9.26
C LYS A 373 -2.30 -22.42 7.73
N GLY A 374 -1.92 -21.29 7.12
CA GLY A 374 -1.91 -21.11 5.66
C GLY A 374 -2.37 -19.73 5.24
N GLY A 375 -2.48 -19.52 3.94
CA GLY A 375 -2.93 -18.28 3.33
C GLY A 375 -4.35 -18.40 2.79
N ALA A 376 -5.04 -17.26 2.72
CA ALA A 376 -6.35 -17.15 2.08
C ALA A 376 -6.64 -15.71 1.64
N ILE A 377 -7.55 -15.56 0.70
CA ILE A 377 -8.17 -14.27 0.39
C ILE A 377 -9.55 -14.26 1.06
N TYR A 378 -9.82 -13.20 1.80
CA TYR A 378 -11.12 -12.96 2.44
C TYR A 378 -11.78 -11.73 1.84
N ARG A 379 -13.11 -11.74 1.88
CA ARG A 379 -13.98 -10.59 1.58
C ARG A 379 -14.56 -10.05 2.88
N TYR A 380 -14.44 -8.76 3.09
CA TYR A 380 -15.13 -8.02 4.14
C TYR A 380 -16.27 -7.21 3.51
N ASP A 381 -17.52 -7.53 3.85
CA ASP A 381 -18.68 -6.76 3.46
C ASP A 381 -18.82 -5.52 4.36
N ILE A 382 -18.81 -4.32 3.74
CA ILE A 382 -18.77 -3.04 4.48
C ILE A 382 -20.05 -2.78 5.25
N ALA A 383 -21.21 -3.24 4.75
CA ALA A 383 -22.50 -2.96 5.35
C ALA A 383 -22.81 -3.90 6.52
N SER A 384 -22.58 -5.19 6.35
CA SER A 384 -22.83 -6.20 7.39
C SER A 384 -21.65 -6.41 8.33
N GLU A 385 -20.48 -5.90 7.97
CA GLU A 385 -19.20 -6.10 8.69
C GLU A 385 -18.79 -7.58 8.82
N LYS A 386 -19.30 -8.43 7.93
CA LYS A 386 -18.97 -9.86 7.88
C LYS A 386 -17.72 -10.12 7.04
N VAL A 387 -16.96 -11.11 7.47
CA VAL A 387 -15.79 -11.63 6.75
C VAL A 387 -16.10 -13.03 6.21
N THR A 388 -15.88 -13.26 4.92
CA THR A 388 -16.05 -14.54 4.25
C THR A 388 -14.77 -14.94 3.52
N LYS A 389 -14.43 -16.22 3.55
CA LYS A 389 -13.27 -16.72 2.81
C LYS A 389 -13.67 -16.95 1.35
N GLU A 390 -12.87 -16.44 0.42
CA GLU A 390 -13.12 -16.51 -1.03
C GLU A 390 -12.18 -17.51 -1.74
N MET A 391 -10.89 -17.53 -1.36
CA MET A 391 -9.88 -18.38 -2.00
C MET A 391 -8.88 -18.88 -0.97
N ASP A 392 -8.54 -20.17 -1.05
CA ASP A 392 -7.37 -20.69 -0.34
C ASP A 392 -6.08 -20.36 -1.11
N VAL A 393 -5.07 -19.85 -0.41
CA VAL A 393 -3.74 -19.58 -0.95
C VAL A 393 -2.80 -20.66 -0.42
N THR A 394 -2.60 -21.69 -1.23
CA THR A 394 -1.86 -22.89 -0.85
C THR A 394 -0.36 -22.76 -1.00
N THR A 395 0.10 -21.77 -1.76
CA THR A 395 1.53 -21.52 -2.00
C THR A 395 1.79 -20.01 -2.01
N GLY A 396 2.77 -19.58 -1.24
CA GLY A 396 3.13 -18.17 -1.11
C GLY A 396 2.08 -17.34 -0.35
N THR A 397 2.04 -16.05 -0.64
CA THR A 397 1.08 -15.09 -0.06
C THR A 397 0.38 -14.31 -1.16
N ALA A 398 -0.91 -14.00 -0.97
CA ALA A 398 -1.61 -13.06 -1.86
C ALA A 398 -1.02 -11.67 -1.64
N TYR A 399 -0.44 -11.10 -2.70
CA TYR A 399 0.28 -9.83 -2.64
C TYR A 399 -0.54 -8.66 -3.19
N TYR A 400 -1.24 -8.87 -4.33
CA TYR A 400 -2.21 -7.92 -4.89
C TYR A 400 -3.48 -8.65 -5.29
N ILE A 401 -4.62 -8.00 -5.07
CA ILE A 401 -5.95 -8.49 -5.42
C ILE A 401 -6.70 -7.32 -6.06
N VAL A 402 -6.34 -7.00 -7.30
CA VAL A 402 -6.84 -5.80 -7.97
C VAL A 402 -8.09 -6.13 -8.80
N PRO A 403 -9.26 -5.56 -8.49
CA PRO A 403 -10.45 -5.84 -9.28
C PRO A 403 -10.32 -5.25 -10.69
N ILE A 404 -10.73 -6.02 -11.69
CA ILE A 404 -10.85 -5.54 -13.06
C ILE A 404 -12.18 -4.77 -13.15
N LYS A 405 -12.07 -3.48 -13.49
CA LYS A 405 -13.22 -2.60 -13.75
C LYS A 405 -13.21 -2.28 -15.23
N ASP A 406 -14.30 -2.61 -15.91
CA ASP A 406 -14.53 -2.25 -17.31
C ASP A 406 -14.83 -0.74 -17.47
#